data_fd2fde46fe53cfaad6967492749b23b1
#
_entry.id   fd2fde46fe53cfaad6967492749b23b1
#
_cell.length_a   1.000
_cell.length_b   1.000
_cell.length_c   1.000
_cell.angle_alpha   90.00
_cell.angle_beta   90.00
_cell.angle_gamma   90.00
#
_symmetry.space_group_name_H-M   'P 1'
#
loop_
_entity.id
_entity.type
_entity.pdbx_description
1 polymer ?
#
loop_
_entity_poly.entity_id
_entity_poly.type
_entity_poly.pdbx_seq_one_letter_code
_entity_poly.pdbx_strand_id
1 'polypeptide(L)'
;MCDLNEIFLDTGDLSPAPSIVSPASMPDGGMRVRRAACRDLLALFAIHRALFLPHIARLWGWDERWQLANSLEQVVTASTWVVESDSGIAGYLQFEEQARRIYLRNIALVPAYQRRGVGTRLVEALKKKASARRIPLTLSVFRTNLAARRFYERQGFTATHEARTHIDMRWVRPGASDQCPGSGTDRVDSIMTVHGSQSVDG
;
A
#
# COMPACT_ATOMS: atom_id res chain seq x y z
N MET A 1 28.32 11.15 3.46
CA MET A 1 27.94 11.09 2.03
C MET A 1 27.80 9.60 1.72
N CYS A 2 26.64 9.02 1.92
CA CYS A 2 26.41 7.63 1.56
C CYS A 2 26.01 7.62 0.09
N ASP A 3 26.86 6.99 -0.72
CA ASP A 3 26.65 6.82 -2.14
C ASP A 3 25.52 5.82 -2.33
N LEU A 4 24.36 6.30 -2.76
CA LEU A 4 23.16 5.47 -3.04
C LEU A 4 23.37 4.50 -4.20
N ASN A 5 24.52 4.57 -4.88
CA ASN A 5 24.88 3.71 -6.01
C ASN A 5 25.40 2.33 -5.59
N GLU A 6 25.88 2.14 -4.36
CA GLU A 6 26.44 0.85 -3.94
C GLU A 6 25.40 -0.16 -3.42
N ILE A 7 24.17 0.29 -3.13
CA ILE A 7 23.12 -0.61 -2.60
C ILE A 7 22.43 -1.40 -3.72
N PHE A 8 22.66 -1.07 -5.00
CA PHE A 8 21.90 -1.61 -6.12
C PHE A 8 22.65 -2.61 -7.02
N LEU A 9 23.86 -3.03 -6.66
CA LEU A 9 24.69 -3.87 -7.57
C LEU A 9 24.64 -5.37 -7.29
N ASP A 10 23.87 -5.86 -6.31
CA ASP A 10 23.78 -7.30 -6.06
C ASP A 10 22.34 -7.79 -5.84
N THR A 11 21.51 -7.61 -6.85
CA THR A 11 20.27 -8.38 -6.98
C THR A 11 20.31 -9.17 -8.26
N GLY A 12 20.91 -10.35 -8.17
CA GLY A 12 20.80 -11.38 -9.19
C GLY A 12 19.33 -11.66 -9.51
N ASP A 13 19.07 -11.76 -10.82
CA ASP A 13 17.92 -12.39 -11.47
C ASP A 13 16.54 -12.07 -10.88
N LEU A 14 16.12 -10.81 -11.01
CA LEU A 14 14.72 -10.44 -10.89
C LEU A 14 14.03 -10.76 -12.22
N SER A 15 13.63 -12.00 -12.36
CA SER A 15 12.62 -12.40 -13.34
C SER A 15 11.45 -11.41 -13.28
N PRO A 16 10.96 -10.85 -14.39
CA PRO A 16 9.92 -9.84 -14.36
C PRO A 16 8.67 -10.43 -13.73
N ALA A 17 8.34 -9.96 -12.54
CA ALA A 17 7.07 -10.31 -11.92
C ALA A 17 5.93 -9.99 -12.91
N PRO A 18 4.94 -10.88 -13.08
CA PRO A 18 3.88 -10.69 -14.06
C PRO A 18 3.22 -9.34 -13.86
N SER A 19 3.17 -8.55 -14.92
CA SER A 19 2.58 -7.22 -14.93
C SER A 19 1.14 -7.27 -14.42
N ILE A 20 0.85 -6.57 -13.32
CA ILE A 20 -0.52 -6.47 -12.80
C ILE A 20 -1.39 -5.64 -13.72
N VAL A 21 -0.77 -4.66 -14.31
CA VAL A 21 -1.35 -3.85 -15.35
C VAL A 21 -0.28 -3.78 -16.43
N SER A 22 -0.55 -4.38 -17.59
CA SER A 22 0.16 -4.00 -18.80
C SER A 22 0.14 -2.47 -18.87
N PRO A 23 1.13 -1.77 -19.43
CA PRO A 23 1.09 -0.32 -19.59
C PRO A 23 -0.03 0.07 -20.56
N ALA A 24 -1.24 -0.39 -20.28
CA ALA A 24 -2.45 -0.04 -20.96
C ALA A 24 -2.87 1.33 -20.42
N SER A 25 -2.91 2.31 -21.32
CA SER A 25 -3.59 3.59 -21.10
C SER A 25 -4.90 3.33 -20.39
N MET A 26 -5.09 3.92 -19.19
CA MET A 26 -6.42 3.93 -18.60
C MET A 26 -7.33 4.72 -19.57
N PRO A 27 -8.51 4.22 -19.94
CA PRO A 27 -9.32 4.80 -21.03
C PRO A 27 -9.93 6.16 -20.77
N ASP A 28 -9.46 6.92 -19.78
CA ASP A 28 -9.88 8.28 -19.50
C ASP A 28 -8.67 9.18 -19.19
N GLY A 29 -8.27 9.98 -20.18
CA GLY A 29 -7.42 11.14 -19.99
C GLY A 29 -6.01 10.86 -19.51
N GLY A 30 -5.15 10.20 -20.31
CA GLY A 30 -3.70 10.27 -20.13
C GLY A 30 -3.09 9.62 -18.89
N MET A 31 -3.84 8.83 -18.10
CA MET A 31 -3.28 8.20 -16.92
C MET A 31 -2.57 6.89 -17.24
N ARG A 32 -1.37 6.73 -16.70
CA ARG A 32 -0.53 5.52 -16.83
C ARG A 32 -0.17 4.99 -15.44
N VAL A 33 0.02 3.67 -15.37
CA VAL A 33 0.53 3.01 -14.16
C VAL A 33 1.83 2.31 -14.52
N ARG A 34 2.91 2.64 -13.81
CA ARG A 34 4.23 2.04 -14.01
C ARG A 34 4.88 1.66 -12.68
N ARG A 35 5.88 0.83 -12.71
CA ARG A 35 6.71 0.56 -11.54
C ARG A 35 7.38 1.84 -11.05
N ALA A 36 7.47 1.98 -9.73
CA ALA A 36 8.25 3.05 -9.12
C ALA A 36 9.75 2.82 -9.39
N ALA A 37 10.48 3.91 -9.53
CA ALA A 37 11.93 3.95 -9.63
C ALA A 37 12.50 4.84 -8.52
N CYS A 38 13.81 4.77 -8.26
CA CYS A 38 14.45 5.56 -7.20
C CYS A 38 14.19 7.07 -7.33
N ARG A 39 14.12 7.57 -8.57
CA ARG A 39 13.81 9.00 -8.85
C ARG A 39 12.43 9.43 -8.35
N ASP A 40 11.50 8.51 -8.13
CA ASP A 40 10.13 8.83 -7.71
C ASP A 40 10.01 9.01 -6.19
N LEU A 41 11.00 8.53 -5.45
CA LEU A 41 10.94 8.39 -4.00
C LEU A 41 10.52 9.66 -3.29
N LEU A 42 11.16 10.79 -3.58
CA LEU A 42 10.85 12.06 -2.90
C LEU A 42 9.43 12.53 -3.21
N ALA A 43 8.97 12.34 -4.44
CA ALA A 43 7.61 12.68 -4.82
C ALA A 43 6.58 11.76 -4.13
N LEU A 44 6.86 10.46 -4.07
CA LEU A 44 6.01 9.50 -3.34
C LEU A 44 5.99 9.78 -1.85
N PHE A 45 7.13 10.14 -1.24
CA PHE A 45 7.20 10.54 0.16
C PHE A 45 6.41 11.82 0.43
N ALA A 46 6.50 12.82 -0.45
CA ALA A 46 5.71 14.05 -0.32
C ALA A 46 4.20 13.77 -0.35
N ILE A 47 3.74 12.88 -1.23
CA ILE A 47 2.35 12.43 -1.28
C ILE A 47 1.98 11.67 -0.01
N HIS A 48 2.84 10.76 0.45
CA HIS A 48 2.65 10.02 1.72
C HIS A 48 2.47 10.98 2.88
N ARG A 49 3.40 11.91 3.03
CA ARG A 49 3.38 12.93 4.07
C ARG A 49 2.07 13.74 4.05
N ALA A 50 1.69 14.25 2.89
CA ALA A 50 0.48 15.07 2.75
C ALA A 50 -0.80 14.32 3.16
N LEU A 51 -0.89 13.03 2.88
CA LEU A 51 -2.11 12.23 3.10
C LEU A 51 -2.14 11.54 4.47
N PHE A 52 -1.00 11.10 4.99
CA PHE A 52 -0.95 10.25 6.19
C PHE A 52 -0.49 10.98 7.45
N LEU A 53 0.22 12.12 7.33
CA LEU A 53 0.67 12.90 8.49
C LEU A 53 -0.47 13.20 9.48
N PRO A 54 -1.67 13.66 9.08
CA PRO A 54 -2.74 13.94 10.04
C PRO A 54 -3.19 12.73 10.86
N HIS A 55 -3.12 11.53 10.27
CA HIS A 55 -3.47 10.29 10.95
C HIS A 55 -2.38 9.79 11.87
N ILE A 56 -1.13 9.79 11.36
CA ILE A 56 0.05 9.30 12.07
C ILE A 56 0.39 10.21 13.24
N ALA A 57 0.44 11.52 13.03
CA ALA A 57 0.77 12.50 14.06
C ALA A 57 -0.18 12.45 15.24
N ARG A 58 -1.47 12.19 14.98
CA ARG A 58 -2.49 12.06 16.03
C ARG A 58 -2.33 10.81 16.88
N LEU A 59 -1.78 9.73 16.32
CA LEU A 59 -1.70 8.43 16.99
C LEU A 59 -0.38 8.22 17.71
N TRP A 60 0.74 8.66 17.10
CA TRP A 60 2.10 8.34 17.55
C TRP A 60 3.09 9.51 17.47
N GLY A 61 2.66 10.66 16.97
CA GLY A 61 3.58 11.72 16.56
C GLY A 61 4.14 11.48 15.16
N TRP A 62 4.83 12.47 14.62
CA TRP A 62 5.44 12.40 13.30
C TRP A 62 6.94 12.63 13.39
N ASP A 63 7.74 11.61 13.08
CA ASP A 63 9.18 11.70 12.91
C ASP A 63 9.52 11.67 11.41
N GLU A 64 9.95 12.79 10.87
CA GLU A 64 10.23 12.96 9.43
C GLU A 64 11.33 12.00 8.95
N ARG A 65 12.40 11.82 9.74
CA ARG A 65 13.53 10.96 9.37
C ARG A 65 13.13 9.50 9.32
N TRP A 66 12.41 9.07 10.33
CA TRP A 66 11.91 7.70 10.41
C TRP A 66 10.90 7.42 9.28
N GLN A 67 9.98 8.35 9.02
CA GLN A 67 8.99 8.19 7.96
C GLN A 67 9.62 8.12 6.56
N LEU A 68 10.67 8.92 6.33
CA LEU A 68 11.41 8.88 5.07
C LEU A 68 12.14 7.54 4.91
N ALA A 69 12.87 7.09 5.94
CA ALA A 69 13.57 5.81 5.92
C ALA A 69 12.62 4.63 5.71
N ASN A 70 11.49 4.61 6.42
CA ASN A 70 10.45 3.60 6.26
C ASN A 70 9.81 3.62 4.85
N SER A 71 9.61 4.82 4.28
CA SER A 71 9.10 4.95 2.91
C SER A 71 10.07 4.40 1.87
N LEU A 72 11.38 4.61 2.07
CA LEU A 72 12.46 4.04 1.26
C LEU A 72 12.41 2.51 1.29
N GLU A 73 12.40 1.93 2.47
CA GLU A 73 12.33 0.48 2.66
C GLU A 73 11.07 -0.10 1.96
N GLN A 74 9.93 0.55 2.13
CA GLN A 74 8.69 0.09 1.49
C GLN A 74 8.72 0.17 -0.04
N VAL A 75 9.37 1.18 -0.61
CA VAL A 75 9.52 1.26 -2.08
C VAL A 75 10.39 0.11 -2.60
N VAL A 76 11.41 -0.30 -1.85
CA VAL A 76 12.32 -1.38 -2.21
C VAL A 76 11.68 -2.76 -2.02
N THR A 77 11.02 -2.98 -0.87
CA THR A 77 10.51 -4.30 -0.47
C THR A 77 9.10 -4.62 -0.97
N ALA A 78 8.24 -3.61 -1.12
CA ALA A 78 6.89 -3.76 -1.62
C ALA A 78 6.81 -3.50 -3.13
N SER A 79 5.86 -4.14 -3.81
CA SER A 79 5.55 -3.79 -5.19
C SER A 79 4.91 -2.40 -5.22
N THR A 80 5.70 -1.39 -5.57
CA THR A 80 5.26 0.00 -5.65
C THR A 80 5.05 0.42 -7.10
N TRP A 81 3.89 0.99 -7.37
CA TRP A 81 3.45 1.44 -8.69
C TRP A 81 3.06 2.90 -8.62
N VAL A 82 3.62 3.68 -9.53
CA VAL A 82 3.29 5.11 -9.70
C VAL A 82 2.10 5.24 -10.63
N VAL A 83 1.15 6.07 -10.22
CA VAL A 83 0.05 6.53 -11.09
C VAL A 83 0.45 7.88 -11.64
N GLU A 84 0.69 7.95 -12.94
CA GLU A 84 1.05 9.17 -13.66
C GLU A 84 -0.13 9.73 -14.44
N SER A 85 -0.15 11.03 -14.56
CA SER A 85 -0.98 11.81 -15.48
C SER A 85 -0.11 12.68 -16.37
N ASP A 86 -0.70 13.36 -17.33
CA ASP A 86 0.01 14.34 -18.15
C ASP A 86 0.61 15.51 -17.33
N SER A 87 0.08 15.75 -16.13
CA SER A 87 0.56 16.78 -15.20
C SER A 87 1.61 16.25 -14.19
N GLY A 88 2.02 14.99 -14.27
CA GLY A 88 2.98 14.37 -13.35
C GLY A 88 2.38 13.26 -12.48
N ILE A 89 3.00 13.00 -11.33
CA ILE A 89 2.59 11.91 -10.43
C ILE A 89 1.27 12.25 -9.74
N ALA A 90 0.23 11.50 -10.07
CA ALA A 90 -1.12 11.60 -9.48
C ALA A 90 -1.26 10.81 -8.18
N GLY A 91 -0.35 9.85 -7.93
CA GLY A 91 -0.39 9.01 -6.75
C GLY A 91 0.42 7.73 -6.89
N TYR A 92 0.19 6.80 -5.97
CA TYR A 92 0.86 5.50 -5.99
C TYR A 92 0.00 4.39 -5.39
N LEU A 93 0.37 3.16 -5.73
CA LEU A 93 -0.17 1.92 -5.20
C LEU A 93 0.97 1.09 -4.65
N GLN A 94 0.85 0.58 -3.42
CA GLN A 94 1.79 -0.36 -2.81
C GLN A 94 1.07 -1.60 -2.33
N PHE A 95 1.60 -2.77 -2.67
CA PHE A 95 1.06 -4.04 -2.20
C PHE A 95 2.16 -5.10 -2.12
N GLU A 96 1.91 -6.13 -1.37
CA GLU A 96 2.76 -7.31 -1.23
C GLU A 96 2.02 -8.55 -1.70
N GLU A 97 2.72 -9.38 -2.44
CA GLU A 97 2.24 -10.69 -2.83
C GLU A 97 2.82 -11.74 -1.90
N GLN A 98 1.97 -12.24 -1.03
CA GLN A 98 2.30 -13.33 -0.13
C GLN A 98 1.72 -14.65 -0.66
N ALA A 99 2.19 -15.79 -0.14
CA ALA A 99 1.74 -17.09 -0.61
C ALA A 99 0.22 -17.29 -0.46
N ARG A 100 -0.37 -16.78 0.62
CA ARG A 100 -1.77 -17.01 0.99
C ARG A 100 -2.67 -15.79 0.90
N ARG A 101 -2.13 -14.60 0.56
CA ARG A 101 -2.90 -13.36 0.40
C ARG A 101 -2.15 -12.35 -0.45
N ILE A 102 -2.86 -11.37 -0.99
CA ILE A 102 -2.27 -10.10 -1.41
C ILE A 102 -2.55 -9.10 -0.30
N TYR A 103 -1.51 -8.41 0.18
CA TYR A 103 -1.65 -7.36 1.19
C TYR A 103 -1.50 -5.99 0.52
N LEU A 104 -2.59 -5.24 0.48
CA LEU A 104 -2.61 -3.87 0.00
C LEU A 104 -2.12 -2.94 1.11
N ARG A 105 -0.91 -2.39 0.95
CA ARG A 105 -0.32 -1.46 1.91
C ARG A 105 -0.92 -0.06 1.78
N ASN A 106 -0.84 0.52 0.58
CA ASN A 106 -1.27 1.89 0.35
C ASN A 106 -1.91 2.06 -1.04
N ILE A 107 -2.98 2.83 -1.08
CA ILE A 107 -3.42 3.58 -2.26
C ILE A 107 -3.41 5.05 -1.85
N ALA A 108 -2.53 5.84 -2.43
CA ALA A 108 -2.38 7.25 -2.15
C ALA A 108 -2.57 8.04 -3.46
N LEU A 109 -3.61 8.83 -3.53
CA LEU A 109 -3.91 9.68 -4.69
C LEU A 109 -3.97 11.13 -4.20
N VAL A 110 -3.30 12.05 -4.90
CA VAL A 110 -3.42 13.47 -4.58
C VAL A 110 -4.88 13.93 -4.76
N PRO A 111 -5.36 14.91 -3.98
CA PRO A 111 -6.77 15.29 -3.95
C PRO A 111 -7.41 15.53 -5.32
N ALA A 112 -6.65 16.13 -6.26
CA ALA A 112 -7.11 16.42 -7.62
C ALA A 112 -7.52 15.15 -8.41
N TYR A 113 -7.01 13.97 -8.06
CA TYR A 113 -7.29 12.69 -8.72
C TYR A 113 -8.15 11.74 -7.90
N GLN A 114 -8.56 12.16 -6.70
CA GLN A 114 -9.53 11.40 -5.91
C GLN A 114 -10.94 11.53 -6.50
N ARG A 115 -11.81 10.56 -6.18
CA ARG A 115 -13.23 10.52 -6.63
C ARG A 115 -13.44 10.50 -8.15
N ARG A 116 -12.39 10.20 -8.92
CA ARG A 116 -12.43 10.04 -10.38
C ARG A 116 -12.39 8.56 -10.83
N GLY A 117 -12.69 7.63 -9.94
CA GLY A 117 -12.67 6.20 -10.24
C GLY A 117 -11.28 5.55 -10.25
N VAL A 118 -10.19 6.32 -10.14
CA VAL A 118 -8.81 5.80 -10.19
C VAL A 118 -8.57 4.73 -9.11
N GLY A 119 -8.90 5.03 -7.85
CA GLY A 119 -8.75 4.08 -6.75
C GLY A 119 -9.56 2.79 -6.95
N THR A 120 -10.77 2.90 -7.49
CA THR A 120 -11.62 1.75 -7.82
C THR A 120 -10.94 0.86 -8.86
N ARG A 121 -10.39 1.42 -9.93
CA ARG A 121 -9.69 0.65 -10.97
C ARG A 121 -8.45 -0.07 -10.42
N LEU A 122 -7.69 0.58 -9.53
CA LEU A 122 -6.53 -0.04 -8.89
C LEU A 122 -6.95 -1.21 -8.01
N VAL A 123 -7.99 -1.06 -7.19
CA VAL A 123 -8.54 -2.14 -6.35
C VAL A 123 -9.07 -3.29 -7.20
N GLU A 124 -9.80 -3.01 -8.28
CA GLU A 124 -10.31 -4.03 -9.19
C GLU A 124 -9.19 -4.83 -9.88
N ALA A 125 -8.07 -4.17 -10.24
CA ALA A 125 -6.90 -4.87 -10.76
C ALA A 125 -6.31 -5.86 -9.72
N LEU A 126 -6.20 -5.44 -8.46
CA LEU A 126 -5.74 -6.33 -7.38
C LEU A 126 -6.72 -7.45 -7.09
N LYS A 127 -8.05 -7.20 -7.12
CA LYS A 127 -9.06 -8.24 -6.97
C LYS A 127 -8.99 -9.28 -8.10
N LYS A 128 -8.80 -8.85 -9.34
CA LYS A 128 -8.58 -9.77 -10.48
C LYS A 128 -7.37 -10.67 -10.22
N LYS A 129 -6.27 -10.09 -9.76
CA LYS A 129 -5.05 -10.85 -9.42
C LYS A 129 -5.28 -11.82 -8.26
N ALA A 130 -5.93 -11.38 -7.19
CA ALA A 130 -6.28 -12.22 -6.04
C ALA A 130 -7.21 -13.38 -6.44
N SER A 131 -8.20 -13.09 -7.30
CA SER A 131 -9.12 -14.09 -7.84
C SER A 131 -8.41 -15.16 -8.68
N ALA A 132 -7.49 -14.77 -9.55
CA ALA A 132 -6.71 -15.68 -10.39
C ALA A 132 -5.87 -16.64 -9.53
N ARG A 133 -5.33 -16.15 -8.40
CA ARG A 133 -4.57 -16.95 -7.45
C ARG A 133 -5.43 -17.67 -6.40
N ARG A 134 -6.74 -17.42 -6.39
CA ARG A 134 -7.67 -17.95 -5.39
C ARG A 134 -7.28 -17.63 -3.94
N ILE A 135 -6.74 -16.45 -3.71
CA ILE A 135 -6.33 -15.94 -2.39
C ILE A 135 -7.08 -14.64 -2.07
N PRO A 136 -7.23 -14.30 -0.77
CA PRO A 136 -7.85 -13.05 -0.38
C PRO A 136 -6.97 -11.83 -0.69
N LEU A 137 -7.63 -10.68 -0.82
CA LEU A 137 -7.00 -9.37 -0.79
C LEU A 137 -7.29 -8.75 0.58
N THR A 138 -6.25 -8.37 1.31
CA THR A 138 -6.35 -7.83 2.66
C THR A 138 -5.69 -6.46 2.74
N LEU A 139 -6.12 -5.66 3.69
CA LEU A 139 -5.56 -4.34 3.98
C LEU A 139 -5.83 -3.97 5.44
N SER A 140 -5.16 -2.91 5.90
CA SER A 140 -5.44 -2.28 7.18
C SER A 140 -5.65 -0.78 6.98
N VAL A 141 -6.68 -0.20 7.58
CA VAL A 141 -7.04 1.21 7.46
C VAL A 141 -7.08 1.88 8.82
N PHE A 142 -6.56 3.11 8.94
CA PHE A 142 -6.67 3.88 10.17
C PHE A 142 -8.13 4.06 10.59
N ARG A 143 -8.46 3.83 11.85
CA ARG A 143 -9.82 4.08 12.38
C ARG A 143 -10.27 5.52 12.17
N THR A 144 -9.32 6.45 12.16
CA THR A 144 -9.57 7.87 11.90
C THR A 144 -9.85 8.18 10.43
N ASN A 145 -9.51 7.26 9.50
CA ASN A 145 -9.70 7.45 8.07
C ASN A 145 -11.06 6.86 7.61
N LEU A 146 -12.14 7.49 8.03
CA LEU A 146 -13.50 7.06 7.70
C LEU A 146 -13.78 7.06 6.19
N ALA A 147 -13.12 7.95 5.44
CA ALA A 147 -13.28 8.04 3.99
C ALA A 147 -12.71 6.79 3.30
N ALA A 148 -11.52 6.35 3.69
CA ALA A 148 -10.91 5.12 3.18
C ALA A 148 -11.72 3.89 3.59
N ARG A 149 -12.16 3.79 4.86
CA ARG A 149 -13.03 2.70 5.32
C ARG A 149 -14.27 2.56 4.44
N ARG A 150 -15.04 3.64 4.26
CA ARG A 150 -16.23 3.65 3.39
C ARG A 150 -15.93 3.32 1.93
N PHE A 151 -14.76 3.73 1.44
CA PHE A 151 -14.32 3.39 0.10
C PHE A 151 -14.13 1.87 -0.03
N TYR A 152 -13.41 1.23 0.89
CA TYR A 152 -13.17 -0.22 0.84
C TYR A 152 -14.45 -1.03 1.09
N GLU A 153 -15.34 -0.58 1.98
CA GLU A 153 -16.67 -1.20 2.18
C GLU A 153 -17.46 -1.22 0.86
N ARG A 154 -17.50 -0.09 0.12
CA ARG A 154 -18.15 -0.06 -1.21
C ARG A 154 -17.45 -0.93 -2.24
N GLN A 155 -16.18 -1.23 -2.06
CA GLN A 155 -15.45 -2.20 -2.87
C GLN A 155 -15.69 -3.65 -2.43
N GLY A 156 -16.57 -3.91 -1.48
CA GLY A 156 -16.91 -5.25 -1.00
C GLY A 156 -15.90 -5.84 -0.01
N PHE A 157 -15.06 -5.02 0.61
CA PHE A 157 -14.27 -5.47 1.75
C PHE A 157 -15.11 -5.50 3.02
N THR A 158 -14.86 -6.49 3.86
CA THR A 158 -15.46 -6.63 5.18
C THR A 158 -14.40 -6.46 6.25
N ALA A 159 -14.75 -5.84 7.38
CA ALA A 159 -13.88 -5.76 8.53
C ALA A 159 -13.72 -7.16 9.14
N THR A 160 -12.50 -7.56 9.45
CA THR A 160 -12.17 -8.85 10.07
C THR A 160 -11.65 -8.70 11.49
N HIS A 161 -10.99 -7.59 11.77
CA HIS A 161 -10.49 -7.27 13.11
C HIS A 161 -10.46 -5.76 13.31
N GLU A 162 -10.81 -5.30 14.51
CA GLU A 162 -10.71 -3.90 14.90
C GLU A 162 -9.72 -3.75 16.05
N ALA A 163 -8.54 -3.22 15.75
CA ALA A 163 -7.55 -2.84 16.74
C ALA A 163 -7.77 -1.40 17.23
N ARG A 164 -6.97 -0.96 18.20
CA ARG A 164 -7.08 0.39 18.77
C ARG A 164 -6.91 1.50 17.73
N THR A 165 -6.04 1.33 16.76
CA THR A 165 -5.63 2.34 15.78
C THR A 165 -6.08 2.03 14.37
N HIS A 166 -6.27 0.76 14.04
CA HIS A 166 -6.56 0.27 12.68
C HIS A 166 -7.75 -0.68 12.66
N ILE A 167 -8.30 -0.84 11.47
CA ILE A 167 -9.30 -1.84 11.13
C ILE A 167 -8.73 -2.68 10.00
N ASP A 168 -8.60 -3.98 10.23
CA ASP A 168 -8.20 -4.92 9.20
C ASP A 168 -9.42 -5.30 8.37
N MET A 169 -9.23 -5.28 7.06
CA MET A 169 -10.31 -5.55 6.12
C MET A 169 -9.88 -6.62 5.11
N ARG A 170 -10.82 -7.43 4.69
CA ARG A 170 -10.61 -8.55 3.77
C ARG A 170 -11.63 -8.55 2.65
N TRP A 171 -11.17 -8.84 1.47
CA TRP A 171 -12.01 -9.17 0.33
C TRP A 171 -11.68 -10.57 -0.16
N VAL A 172 -12.72 -11.36 -0.44
CA VAL A 172 -12.65 -12.67 -1.09
C VAL A 172 -13.51 -12.66 -2.34
N ARG A 173 -13.16 -13.45 -3.32
CA ARG A 173 -13.96 -13.58 -4.52
C ARG A 173 -15.37 -14.09 -4.15
N PRO A 174 -16.46 -13.50 -4.66
CA PRO A 174 -17.81 -14.02 -4.48
C PRO A 174 -17.89 -15.50 -4.90
N GLY A 175 -18.52 -16.33 -4.10
CA GLY A 175 -18.66 -17.78 -4.34
C GLY A 175 -17.44 -18.64 -3.95
N ALA A 176 -16.38 -18.06 -3.39
CA ALA A 176 -15.36 -18.83 -2.70
C ALA A 176 -15.88 -19.15 -1.30
N SER A 177 -16.11 -20.44 -1.00
CA SER A 177 -16.41 -20.88 0.36
C SER A 177 -15.28 -20.45 1.29
N ASP A 178 -15.65 -19.93 2.45
CA ASP A 178 -14.76 -19.45 3.51
C ASP A 178 -14.16 -20.67 4.26
N GLN A 179 -13.51 -21.56 3.52
CA GLN A 179 -12.69 -22.59 4.14
C GLN A 179 -11.37 -21.95 4.57
N CYS A 180 -11.39 -21.29 5.73
CA CYS A 180 -10.19 -20.98 6.46
C CYS A 180 -9.57 -22.26 7.00
N PRO A 181 -8.39 -22.68 6.58
CA PRO A 181 -7.57 -23.55 7.41
C PRO A 181 -6.95 -22.67 8.50
N GLY A 182 -7.42 -22.86 9.73
CA GLY A 182 -6.71 -22.51 10.95
C GLY A 182 -6.48 -21.04 11.21
N SER A 183 -7.08 -20.57 12.28
CA SER A 183 -6.70 -19.37 13.03
C SER A 183 -5.23 -19.46 13.51
N GLY A 184 -4.31 -19.26 12.61
CA GLY A 184 -2.94 -18.89 12.92
C GLY A 184 -2.92 -17.39 13.10
N THR A 185 -2.73 -16.93 14.31
CA THR A 185 -2.38 -15.56 14.65
C THR A 185 -1.02 -15.22 14.07
N ASP A 186 -0.92 -15.08 12.76
CA ASP A 186 0.19 -14.33 12.18
C ASP A 186 -0.08 -12.85 12.46
N ARG A 187 0.38 -12.44 13.64
CA ARG A 187 0.54 -11.04 13.99
C ARG A 187 1.29 -10.37 12.86
N VAL A 188 0.59 -9.53 12.11
CA VAL A 188 1.23 -8.57 11.21
C VAL A 188 1.88 -7.46 12.06
N ASP A 189 3.01 -7.78 12.66
CA ASP A 189 3.90 -6.81 13.31
C ASP A 189 4.72 -6.03 12.25
N SER A 190 4.16 -5.79 11.07
CA SER A 190 4.87 -5.14 9.97
C SER A 190 4.38 -3.76 9.59
N ILE A 191 3.57 -3.13 10.45
CA ILE A 191 3.29 -1.71 10.33
C ILE A 191 3.65 -1.09 11.66
N MET A 192 4.85 -0.55 11.78
CA MET A 192 5.40 0.14 12.96
C MET A 192 5.70 -0.75 14.18
N THR A 193 6.63 -1.68 14.05
CA THR A 193 7.50 -1.98 15.18
C THR A 193 8.56 -0.90 15.18
N VAL A 194 8.44 -0.01 16.09
CA VAL A 194 9.48 0.61 16.92
C VAL A 194 9.03 2.00 17.37
N HIS A 195 8.43 2.06 18.54
CA HIS A 195 8.91 3.04 19.50
C HIS A 195 9.61 2.24 20.58
N GLY A 196 10.93 2.20 20.50
CA GLY A 196 11.78 1.71 21.56
C GLY A 196 11.40 2.40 22.85
N SER A 197 11.06 1.61 23.85
CA SER A 197 11.03 2.01 25.24
C SER A 197 12.39 2.62 25.59
N GLN A 198 12.51 3.93 25.58
CA GLN A 198 13.50 4.57 26.41
C GLN A 198 12.86 4.71 27.79
N SER A 199 13.19 3.76 28.64
CA SER A 199 13.12 3.92 30.07
C SER A 199 13.95 5.15 30.43
N VAL A 200 13.29 6.20 30.88
CA VAL A 200 13.95 7.29 31.58
C VAL A 200 13.96 6.86 33.06
N ASP A 201 15.02 6.15 33.44
CA ASP A 201 15.44 6.08 34.83
C ASP A 201 16.37 7.28 35.07
N GLY A 202 16.02 8.11 36.07
CA GLY A 202 16.83 9.23 36.55
C GLY A 202 15.97 10.28 37.21
#